data_d3fc05c8fc7384e847214e3423df2ec0
#
_entry.id   d3fc05c8fc7384e847214e3423df2ec0
#
_cell.length_a   1.000
_cell.length_b   1.000
_cell.length_c   1.000
_cell.angle_alpha   90.00
_cell.angle_beta   90.00
_cell.angle_gamma   90.00
#
_symmetry.space_group_name_H-M   'P 1'
#
loop_
_entity.id
_entity.type
_entity.pdbx_description
1 polymer ?
#
loop_
_entity_poly.entity_id
_entity_poly.type
_entity_poly.pdbx_seq_one_letter_code
_entity_poly.pdbx_strand_id
1 'polypeptide(L)'
;HNTALGQDAAMSVYTELNLQDMLDFTKQFDFGNLKSFQGVEAGVENTTYLVSFDQAETVLQIFEEQGFDEFPFFIELNRRLSEDQVPVATPLANRSGNRLFTIKGKPAALFQRIQGSTISPISVEACGQIGEALGKMHAATQRYIDLKRKNHRWNQWWEGNVKRVID
;
A
#
# COMPACT_ATOMS: atom_id res chain seq x y z
N HIS A 1 3.36 43.70 -12.23
CA HIS A 1 2.72 42.52 -12.81
C HIS A 1 2.99 41.34 -11.90
N ASN A 2 2.00 41.04 -11.10
CA ASN A 2 2.01 39.98 -10.10
C ASN A 2 1.32 38.78 -10.74
N THR A 3 2.05 37.75 -11.12
CA THR A 3 1.47 36.48 -11.56
C THR A 3 1.56 35.54 -10.38
N ALA A 4 0.46 35.40 -9.68
CA ALA A 4 0.26 34.35 -8.68
C ALA A 4 0.26 33.00 -9.41
N LEU A 5 1.33 32.21 -9.23
CA LEU A 5 1.34 30.79 -9.53
C LEU A 5 0.49 30.11 -8.47
N GLY A 6 -0.74 29.78 -8.85
CA GLY A 6 -1.56 28.87 -8.08
C GLY A 6 -0.85 27.54 -7.98
N GLN A 7 -0.40 27.18 -6.79
CA GLN A 7 -0.07 25.81 -6.47
C GLN A 7 -1.40 25.07 -6.32
N ASP A 8 -1.83 24.41 -7.39
CA ASP A 8 -2.78 23.31 -7.27
C ASP A 8 -2.05 22.21 -6.48
N ALA A 9 -2.32 22.16 -5.18
CA ALA A 9 -1.99 21.03 -4.35
C ALA A 9 -2.76 19.84 -4.93
N ALA A 10 -2.06 18.96 -5.63
CA ALA A 10 -2.63 17.72 -6.13
C ALA A 10 -3.20 16.96 -4.95
N MET A 11 -4.52 16.89 -4.86
CA MET A 11 -5.21 16.07 -3.88
C MET A 11 -4.93 14.62 -4.20
N SER A 12 -4.29 13.90 -3.30
CA SER A 12 -3.91 12.50 -3.47
C SER A 12 -5.03 11.50 -3.10
N VAL A 13 -6.27 11.98 -2.95
CA VAL A 13 -7.46 11.15 -2.82
C VAL A 13 -8.19 11.16 -4.15
N TYR A 14 -7.83 10.23 -5.04
CA TYR A 14 -8.44 10.13 -6.38
C TYR A 14 -9.82 9.45 -6.35
N THR A 15 -10.03 8.50 -5.42
CA THR A 15 -11.31 7.81 -5.24
C THR A 15 -11.94 8.26 -3.92
N GLU A 16 -12.85 9.23 -4.01
CA GLU A 16 -13.61 9.69 -2.86
C GLU A 16 -14.64 8.64 -2.41
N LEU A 17 -14.64 8.33 -1.11
CA LEU A 17 -15.62 7.47 -0.46
C LEU A 17 -16.49 8.30 0.48
N ASN A 18 -17.80 8.15 0.35
CA ASN A 18 -18.76 8.70 1.30
C ASN A 18 -18.97 7.71 2.48
N LEU A 19 -19.73 8.13 3.48
CA LEU A 19 -20.02 7.31 4.66
C LEU A 19 -20.71 5.99 4.28
N GLN A 20 -21.62 5.99 3.33
CA GLN A 20 -22.32 4.79 2.91
C GLN A 20 -21.39 3.78 2.22
N ASP A 21 -20.52 4.27 1.33
CA ASP A 21 -19.49 3.46 0.69
C ASP A 21 -18.61 2.75 1.74
N MET A 22 -18.20 3.51 2.76
CA MET A 22 -17.34 3.00 3.83
C MET A 22 -18.07 2.01 4.74
N LEU A 23 -19.31 2.30 5.10
CA LEU A 23 -20.14 1.37 5.89
C LEU A 23 -20.35 0.04 5.13
N ASP A 24 -20.65 0.11 3.84
CA ASP A 24 -20.87 -1.10 3.02
C ASP A 24 -19.60 -1.93 2.88
N PHE A 25 -18.45 -1.27 2.74
CA PHE A 25 -17.16 -1.95 2.72
C PHE A 25 -16.82 -2.60 4.07
N THR A 26 -17.02 -1.89 5.17
CA THR A 26 -16.57 -2.33 6.50
C THR A 26 -17.43 -3.45 7.11
N LYS A 27 -18.68 -3.62 6.68
CA LYS A 27 -19.58 -4.69 7.15
C LYS A 27 -19.01 -6.09 7.03
N GLN A 28 -18.08 -6.33 6.12
CA GLN A 28 -17.51 -7.65 5.87
C GLN A 28 -16.42 -8.07 6.86
N PHE A 29 -16.02 -7.19 7.79
CA PHE A 29 -14.97 -7.45 8.77
C PHE A 29 -15.54 -7.63 10.18
N ASP A 30 -14.78 -8.32 11.05
CA ASP A 30 -15.14 -8.56 12.45
C ASP A 30 -14.31 -7.67 13.40
N PHE A 31 -14.23 -6.38 13.09
CA PHE A 31 -13.48 -5.40 13.89
C PHE A 31 -14.37 -4.49 14.77
N GLY A 32 -15.64 -4.85 14.89
CA GLY A 32 -16.64 -4.00 15.55
C GLY A 32 -17.17 -2.91 14.61
N ASN A 33 -17.71 -1.84 15.19
CA ASN A 33 -18.30 -0.75 14.43
C ASN A 33 -17.22 0.16 13.84
N LEU A 34 -17.52 0.76 12.69
CA LEU A 34 -16.74 1.86 12.12
C LEU A 34 -16.86 3.07 13.05
N LYS A 35 -15.74 3.58 13.55
CA LYS A 35 -15.67 4.81 14.37
C LYS A 35 -15.42 6.05 13.53
N SER A 36 -14.43 5.98 12.67
CA SER A 36 -14.04 7.09 11.81
C SER A 36 -13.28 6.62 10.58
N PHE A 37 -13.26 7.45 9.56
CA PHE A 37 -12.34 7.28 8.43
C PHE A 37 -11.90 8.65 7.92
N GLN A 38 -10.67 8.73 7.42
CA GLN A 38 -10.07 9.96 6.93
C GLN A 38 -9.16 9.67 5.75
N GLY A 39 -9.33 10.41 4.66
CA GLY A 39 -8.42 10.37 3.51
C GLY A 39 -7.05 10.95 3.88
N VAL A 40 -5.99 10.37 3.30
CA VAL A 40 -4.61 10.80 3.48
C VAL A 40 -4.13 11.51 2.22
N GLU A 41 -3.82 12.79 2.32
CA GLU A 41 -3.42 13.63 1.17
C GLU A 41 -1.98 13.40 0.70
N ALA A 42 -1.16 12.66 1.45
CA ALA A 42 0.27 12.49 1.19
C ALA A 42 0.63 11.32 0.25
N GLY A 43 -0.32 10.68 -0.42
CA GLY A 43 -0.07 9.59 -1.37
C GLY A 43 0.13 10.10 -2.80
N VAL A 44 1.01 9.47 -3.58
CA VAL A 44 1.30 9.89 -4.97
C VAL A 44 0.63 8.99 -6.02
N GLU A 45 0.36 7.73 -5.69
CA GLU A 45 -0.12 6.72 -6.66
C GLU A 45 -1.45 6.07 -6.29
N ASN A 46 -1.81 6.05 -5.01
CA ASN A 46 -2.98 5.31 -4.51
C ASN A 46 -3.83 6.18 -3.59
N THR A 47 -5.14 5.96 -3.61
CA THR A 47 -6.02 6.54 -2.60
C THR A 47 -5.87 5.79 -1.29
N THR A 48 -5.59 6.52 -0.21
CA THR A 48 -5.38 5.95 1.12
C THR A 48 -6.35 6.55 2.12
N TYR A 49 -7.00 5.69 2.92
CA TYR A 49 -7.82 6.09 4.06
C TYR A 49 -7.30 5.47 5.34
N LEU A 50 -7.19 6.26 6.40
CA LEU A 50 -7.10 5.74 7.77
C LEU A 50 -8.51 5.35 8.20
N VAL A 51 -8.70 4.12 8.66
CA VAL A 51 -10.01 3.59 9.04
C VAL A 51 -9.92 3.02 10.44
N SER A 52 -10.69 3.60 11.38
CA SER A 52 -10.73 3.19 12.78
C SER A 52 -12.02 2.42 13.06
N PHE A 53 -11.87 1.26 13.68
CA PHE A 53 -12.95 0.41 14.18
C PHE A 53 -12.92 0.36 15.72
N ASP A 54 -13.90 -0.32 16.32
CA ASP A 54 -13.91 -0.56 17.77
C ASP A 54 -12.67 -1.35 18.23
N GLN A 55 -12.21 -2.31 17.42
CA GLN A 55 -11.17 -3.29 17.80
C GLN A 55 -9.94 -3.24 16.90
N ALA A 56 -9.87 -2.35 15.90
CA ALA A 56 -8.75 -2.29 14.97
C ALA A 56 -8.51 -0.89 14.43
N GLU A 57 -7.23 -0.55 14.28
CA GLU A 57 -6.76 0.59 13.51
C GLU A 57 -6.18 0.08 12.19
N THR A 58 -6.68 0.59 11.07
CA THR A 58 -6.38 0.04 9.75
C THR A 58 -6.09 1.12 8.72
N VAL A 59 -5.51 0.70 7.60
CA VAL A 59 -5.26 1.52 6.42
C VAL A 59 -5.92 0.86 5.22
N LEU A 60 -6.89 1.51 4.63
CA LEU A 60 -7.48 1.11 3.35
C LEU A 60 -6.68 1.74 2.22
N GLN A 61 -6.16 0.91 1.31
CA GLN A 61 -5.58 1.36 0.05
C GLN A 61 -6.48 0.97 -1.12
N ILE A 62 -6.76 1.95 -1.99
CA ILE A 62 -7.42 1.75 -3.29
C ILE A 62 -6.36 2.03 -4.35
N PHE A 63 -6.13 1.06 -5.21
CA PHE A 63 -5.09 1.10 -6.21
C PHE A 63 -5.63 1.72 -7.50
N GLU A 64 -5.06 2.86 -7.91
CA GLU A 64 -5.62 3.69 -8.97
C GLU A 64 -5.18 3.27 -10.38
N GLU A 65 -3.92 2.89 -10.54
CA GLU A 65 -3.29 2.73 -11.87
C GLU A 65 -2.93 1.30 -12.26
N GLN A 66 -2.99 0.33 -11.32
CA GLN A 66 -2.53 -1.04 -11.60
C GLN A 66 -3.68 -1.98 -11.91
N GLY A 67 -3.48 -2.88 -12.87
CA GLY A 67 -4.46 -3.89 -13.23
C GLY A 67 -4.66 -4.95 -12.12
N PHE A 68 -5.86 -5.52 -12.05
CA PHE A 68 -6.23 -6.53 -11.05
C PHE A 68 -5.30 -7.75 -11.01
N ASP A 69 -4.65 -8.08 -12.12
CA ASP A 69 -3.85 -9.31 -12.28
C ASP A 69 -2.60 -9.36 -11.40
N GLU A 70 -2.06 -8.20 -10.98
CA GLU A 70 -0.84 -8.14 -10.19
C GLU A 70 -1.07 -8.12 -8.68
N PHE A 71 -2.25 -7.70 -8.22
CA PHE A 71 -2.52 -7.54 -6.79
C PHE A 71 -2.50 -8.83 -5.99
N PRO A 72 -2.97 -9.98 -6.50
CA PRO A 72 -2.85 -11.24 -5.78
C PRO A 72 -1.40 -11.54 -5.39
N PHE A 73 -0.42 -11.22 -6.26
CA PHE A 73 0.99 -11.38 -5.93
C PHE A 73 1.41 -10.50 -4.74
N PHE A 74 1.07 -9.22 -4.75
CA PHE A 74 1.47 -8.30 -3.68
C PHE A 74 0.81 -8.62 -2.34
N ILE A 75 -0.48 -8.97 -2.36
CA ILE A 75 -1.21 -9.34 -1.15
C ILE A 75 -0.63 -10.63 -0.55
N GLU A 76 -0.36 -11.64 -1.38
CA GLU A 76 0.23 -12.89 -0.93
C GLU A 76 1.67 -12.72 -0.47
N LEU A 77 2.48 -11.89 -1.14
CA LEU A 77 3.82 -11.55 -0.70
C LEU A 77 3.82 -10.91 0.70
N ASN A 78 3.00 -9.88 0.91
CA ASN A 78 2.90 -9.23 2.22
C ASN A 78 2.38 -10.17 3.31
N ARG A 79 1.44 -11.05 2.99
CA ARG A 79 0.93 -12.06 3.92
C ARG A 79 2.06 -13.00 4.39
N ARG A 80 2.82 -13.57 3.45
CA ARG A 80 3.94 -14.49 3.77
C ARG A 80 5.06 -13.78 4.52
N LEU A 81 5.43 -12.57 4.11
CA LEU A 81 6.43 -11.77 4.81
C LEU A 81 6.02 -11.49 6.26
N SER A 82 4.74 -11.17 6.48
CA SER A 82 4.20 -10.96 7.83
C SER A 82 4.25 -12.23 8.67
N GLU A 83 3.92 -13.40 8.09
CA GLU A 83 4.02 -14.70 8.77
C GLU A 83 5.47 -15.07 9.11
N ASP A 84 6.42 -14.69 8.25
CA ASP A 84 7.86 -14.83 8.51
C ASP A 84 8.43 -13.73 9.42
N GLN A 85 7.57 -12.94 10.06
CA GLN A 85 7.93 -11.86 10.99
C GLN A 85 8.82 -10.75 10.38
N VAL A 86 8.75 -10.58 9.08
CA VAL A 86 9.33 -9.41 8.42
C VAL A 86 8.43 -8.20 8.71
N PRO A 87 8.98 -7.02 9.08
CA PRO A 87 8.19 -5.85 9.44
C PRO A 87 7.51 -5.20 8.22
N VAL A 88 6.40 -5.78 7.80
CA VAL A 88 5.55 -5.29 6.70
C VAL A 88 4.12 -5.06 7.19
N ALA A 89 3.37 -4.20 6.50
CA ALA A 89 1.95 -4.03 6.78
C ALA A 89 1.19 -5.32 6.42
N THR A 90 0.48 -5.89 7.41
CA THR A 90 -0.26 -7.14 7.23
C THR A 90 -1.57 -6.88 6.50
N PRO A 91 -1.83 -7.54 5.36
CA PRO A 91 -3.12 -7.46 4.70
C PRO A 91 -4.17 -8.23 5.52
N LEU A 92 -5.26 -7.57 5.83
CA LEU A 92 -6.32 -8.10 6.68
C LEU A 92 -7.37 -8.84 5.84
N ALA A 93 -7.81 -9.99 6.34
CA ALA A 93 -8.86 -10.76 5.72
C ALA A 93 -10.25 -10.33 6.21
N ASN A 94 -11.24 -10.39 5.33
CA ASN A 94 -12.64 -10.33 5.74
C ASN A 94 -13.11 -11.67 6.34
N ARG A 95 -14.38 -11.76 6.77
CA ARG A 95 -15.00 -12.99 7.33
C ARG A 95 -14.90 -14.21 6.40
N SER A 96 -14.83 -13.98 5.09
CA SER A 96 -14.71 -15.06 4.09
C SER A 96 -13.25 -15.42 3.77
N GLY A 97 -12.26 -14.81 4.44
CA GLY A 97 -10.84 -15.05 4.21
C GLY A 97 -10.23 -14.26 3.05
N ASN A 98 -11.00 -13.42 2.36
CA ASN A 98 -10.52 -12.60 1.26
C ASN A 98 -9.71 -11.40 1.79
N ARG A 99 -8.60 -11.06 1.11
CA ARG A 99 -7.73 -9.92 1.40
C ARG A 99 -7.65 -8.88 0.29
N LEU A 100 -8.18 -9.23 -0.88
CA LEU A 100 -8.31 -8.33 -2.02
C LEU A 100 -9.78 -8.05 -2.27
N PHE A 101 -10.12 -6.81 -2.45
CA PHE A 101 -11.48 -6.30 -2.57
C PHE A 101 -11.62 -5.44 -3.80
N THR A 102 -12.87 -5.09 -4.12
CA THR A 102 -13.19 -4.11 -5.17
C THR A 102 -13.99 -2.97 -4.56
N ILE A 103 -13.54 -1.74 -4.75
CA ILE A 103 -14.24 -0.51 -4.36
C ILE A 103 -14.35 0.40 -5.58
N LYS A 104 -15.57 0.77 -5.96
CA LYS A 104 -15.84 1.60 -7.16
C LYS A 104 -15.14 1.08 -8.42
N GLY A 105 -15.10 -0.24 -8.60
CA GLY A 105 -14.47 -0.89 -9.75
C GLY A 105 -12.94 -0.98 -9.70
N LYS A 106 -12.31 -0.54 -8.61
CA LYS A 106 -10.85 -0.56 -8.42
C LYS A 106 -10.44 -1.60 -7.39
N PRO A 107 -9.24 -2.21 -7.54
CA PRO A 107 -8.71 -3.12 -6.52
C PRO A 107 -8.44 -2.35 -5.23
N ALA A 108 -8.72 -2.99 -4.10
CA ALA A 108 -8.48 -2.40 -2.79
C ALA A 108 -8.03 -3.46 -1.79
N ALA A 109 -7.28 -3.06 -0.78
CA ALA A 109 -6.88 -3.92 0.33
C ALA A 109 -6.88 -3.13 1.64
N LEU A 110 -7.22 -3.83 2.72
CA LEU A 110 -7.19 -3.30 4.07
C LEU A 110 -5.96 -3.84 4.78
N PHE A 111 -5.15 -2.97 5.36
CA PHE A 111 -3.93 -3.34 6.06
C PHE A 111 -4.02 -2.97 7.54
N GLN A 112 -3.28 -3.70 8.37
CA GLN A 112 -3.06 -3.29 9.75
C GLN A 112 -2.29 -1.96 9.76
N ARG A 113 -2.75 -0.98 10.55
CA ARG A 113 -2.02 0.27 10.74
C ARG A 113 -0.80 0.03 11.60
N ILE A 114 0.38 0.32 11.03
CA ILE A 114 1.64 0.28 11.77
C ILE A 114 1.73 1.55 12.62
N GLN A 115 1.99 1.39 13.91
CA GLN A 115 2.24 2.52 14.80
C GLN A 115 3.65 3.05 14.60
N GLY A 116 3.79 4.35 14.50
CA GLY A 116 5.09 4.98 14.31
C GLY A 116 4.97 6.37 13.68
N SER A 117 6.12 6.98 13.48
CA SER A 117 6.26 8.28 12.82
C SER A 117 7.44 8.27 11.85
N THR A 118 7.43 9.20 10.93
CA THR A 118 8.56 9.42 10.02
C THR A 118 9.80 9.82 10.80
N ILE A 119 10.92 9.13 10.55
CA ILE A 119 12.20 9.44 11.16
C ILE A 119 12.87 10.57 10.37
N SER A 120 13.16 11.70 11.04
CA SER A 120 13.90 12.82 10.44
C SER A 120 14.68 13.56 11.53
N PRO A 121 16.00 13.76 11.38
CA PRO A 121 16.88 13.23 10.33
C PRO A 121 17.12 11.72 10.48
N ILE A 122 17.50 11.07 9.39
CA ILE A 122 17.82 9.64 9.39
C ILE A 122 19.21 9.45 10.06
N SER A 123 19.26 8.63 11.11
CA SER A 123 20.50 8.27 11.80
C SER A 123 21.20 7.07 11.16
N VAL A 124 22.50 6.88 11.45
CA VAL A 124 23.27 5.69 11.04
C VAL A 124 22.63 4.40 11.60
N GLU A 125 22.14 4.45 12.83
CA GLU A 125 21.43 3.33 13.46
C GLU A 125 20.14 2.98 12.70
N ALA A 126 19.34 3.98 12.33
CA ALA A 126 18.14 3.76 11.53
C ALA A 126 18.48 3.15 10.17
N CYS A 127 19.57 3.58 9.51
CA CYS A 127 20.05 2.94 8.28
C CYS A 127 20.40 1.46 8.50
N GLY A 128 21.03 1.12 9.61
CA GLY A 128 21.35 -0.26 10.00
C GLY A 128 20.08 -1.11 10.17
N GLN A 129 19.08 -0.58 10.88
CA GLN A 129 17.78 -1.26 11.09
C GLN A 129 17.01 -1.46 9.79
N ILE A 130 17.01 -0.49 8.89
CA ILE A 130 16.40 -0.60 7.55
C ILE A 130 17.12 -1.68 6.74
N GLY A 131 18.46 -1.69 6.77
CA GLY A 131 19.27 -2.71 6.10
C GLY A 131 19.00 -4.13 6.63
N GLU A 132 18.85 -4.28 7.95
CA GLU A 132 18.49 -5.55 8.57
C GLU A 132 17.10 -6.03 8.13
N ALA A 133 16.10 -5.15 8.15
CA ALA A 133 14.75 -5.46 7.71
C ALA A 133 14.72 -5.89 6.23
N LEU A 134 15.45 -5.18 5.37
CA LEU A 134 15.59 -5.52 3.96
C LEU A 134 16.30 -6.87 3.75
N GLY A 135 17.35 -7.14 4.53
CA GLY A 135 18.06 -8.44 4.51
C GLY A 135 17.14 -9.60 4.92
N LYS A 136 16.32 -9.43 5.96
CA LYS A 136 15.31 -10.40 6.38
C LYS A 136 14.28 -10.65 5.26
N MET A 137 13.81 -9.59 4.62
CA MET A 137 12.89 -9.69 3.49
C MET A 137 13.49 -10.49 2.34
N HIS A 138 14.72 -10.21 1.94
CA HIS A 138 15.42 -10.96 0.87
C HIS A 138 15.59 -12.43 1.23
N ALA A 139 16.00 -12.74 2.46
CA ALA A 139 16.17 -14.12 2.92
C ALA A 139 14.83 -14.89 2.94
N ALA A 140 13.76 -14.25 3.36
CA ALA A 140 12.41 -14.83 3.36
C ALA A 140 11.94 -15.14 1.94
N THR A 141 12.06 -14.17 1.02
CA THR A 141 11.55 -14.28 -0.35
C THR A 141 12.27 -15.36 -1.18
N GLN A 142 13.48 -15.75 -0.84
CA GLN A 142 14.17 -16.88 -1.51
C GLN A 142 13.39 -18.20 -1.39
N ARG A 143 12.56 -18.36 -0.35
CA ARG A 143 11.73 -19.55 -0.13
C ARG A 143 10.41 -19.55 -0.91
N TYR A 144 10.00 -18.40 -1.47
CA TYR A 144 8.70 -18.22 -2.13
C TYR A 144 8.77 -18.52 -3.63
N ILE A 145 9.34 -19.68 -3.98
CA ILE A 145 9.63 -20.08 -5.37
C ILE A 145 8.38 -20.21 -6.25
N ASP A 146 7.24 -20.45 -5.64
CA ASP A 146 5.92 -20.52 -6.28
C ASP A 146 5.31 -19.13 -6.56
N LEU A 147 5.76 -18.10 -5.84
CA LEU A 147 5.25 -16.74 -5.95
C LEU A 147 6.01 -16.00 -7.07
N LYS A 148 5.39 -15.90 -8.23
CA LYS A 148 6.01 -15.30 -9.41
C LYS A 148 5.25 -14.09 -9.90
N ARG A 149 5.99 -13.08 -10.31
CA ARG A 149 5.49 -11.88 -10.99
C ARG A 149 6.31 -11.62 -12.25
N LYS A 150 5.65 -11.17 -13.31
CA LYS A 150 6.33 -10.72 -14.50
C LYS A 150 7.07 -9.41 -14.19
N ASN A 151 8.37 -9.36 -14.47
CA ASN A 151 9.14 -8.13 -14.27
C ASN A 151 8.94 -7.19 -15.48
N HIS A 152 8.18 -6.12 -15.28
CA HIS A 152 7.91 -5.12 -16.31
C HIS A 152 9.04 -4.10 -16.51
N ARG A 153 10.04 -4.09 -15.60
CA ARG A 153 11.19 -3.17 -15.64
C ARG A 153 12.49 -3.90 -15.95
N TRP A 154 12.43 -4.99 -16.71
CA TRP A 154 13.60 -5.78 -17.10
C TRP A 154 14.54 -4.99 -18.05
N ASN A 155 15.71 -5.58 -18.39
CA ASN A 155 16.79 -4.96 -19.15
C ASN A 155 16.35 -4.15 -20.38
N GLN A 156 15.34 -4.60 -21.12
CA GLN A 156 14.82 -3.87 -22.29
C GLN A 156 14.28 -2.47 -21.95
N TRP A 157 13.68 -2.30 -20.75
CA TRP A 157 13.24 -0.98 -20.28
C TRP A 157 14.45 -0.09 -19.98
N TRP A 158 15.49 -0.63 -19.33
CA TRP A 158 16.72 0.09 -19.05
C TRP A 158 17.46 0.45 -20.33
N GLU A 159 17.67 -0.49 -21.25
CA GLU A 159 18.34 -0.28 -22.54
C GLU A 159 17.66 0.82 -23.38
N GLY A 160 16.33 0.85 -23.41
CA GLY A 160 15.58 1.87 -24.12
C GLY A 160 15.67 3.26 -23.47
N ASN A 161 15.76 3.35 -22.14
CA ASN A 161 15.82 4.63 -21.44
C ASN A 161 17.24 5.19 -21.30
N VAL A 162 18.24 4.32 -21.15
CA VAL A 162 19.66 4.74 -21.11
C VAL A 162 20.07 5.36 -22.44
N LYS A 163 19.66 4.80 -23.57
CA LYS A 163 19.90 5.39 -24.90
C LYS A 163 19.34 6.80 -25.05
N ARG A 164 18.20 7.10 -24.44
CA ARG A 164 17.57 8.44 -24.48
C ARG A 164 18.30 9.49 -23.63
N VAL A 165 19.15 9.08 -22.72
CA VAL A 165 19.86 9.97 -21.78
C VAL A 165 21.30 10.22 -22.26
N ILE A 166 21.84 9.33 -23.10
CA ILE A 166 23.23 9.39 -23.60
C ILE A 166 23.32 10.08 -24.98
N ASP A 167 22.23 10.09 -25.77
CA ASP A 167 22.09 10.84 -27.04
C ASP A 167 21.60 12.27 -26.75
#